data_b151dca09d0046287a2c37d1461d81c0
#
_entry.id   b151dca09d0046287a2c37d1461d81c0
#
_cell.length_a   1.000
_cell.length_b   1.000
_cell.length_c   1.000
_cell.angle_alpha   90.00
_cell.angle_beta   90.00
_cell.angle_gamma   90.00
#
_symmetry.space_group_name_H-M   'P 1'
#
loop_
_entity.id
_entity.type
_entity.pdbx_description
1 polymer ?
#
loop_
_entity_poly.entity_id
_entity_poly.type
_entity_poly.pdbx_seq_one_letter_code
_entity_poly.pdbx_strand_id
1 'polypeptide(L)'
;MKVALLSDCYLPRLGGIEVQVHDLAARLRDRGHEVTVFTATPGPHGERGGVVDQVDGVPVHRLALRLPFELPVNPFAPPELRRRLAQGGYDVAHVHMGVVSPFAVDAARVTTGLGLPTTMTWHCMLGALEPALRAAGYVRVWAERGIAMNAVSGVAAEPLQRIVGDAGRVTVLSNGIDVARWAGPADRPGRRTGDGVRLVSAMRLAGRKRPQHLLHAMRRVRDLVGPAVPVHLEVLGEGPRRGRLERYVDRHDLAGVVSLPGRVAREELPHRYAAADVYIAPGRLESFGIAALEARTAGLPVVGRRGSGIGEFVQDGVNGYLAPDDEAMARAVARLVVDDDLRARMTAHNREHPPRQSWEQICAGAEAEYARALSLAGVR
;
A
#
# COMPACT_ATOMS: atom_id res chain seq x y z
N MET A 1 -19.70 -16.40 -4.54
CA MET A 1 -20.38 -15.09 -4.62
C MET A 1 -19.91 -14.37 -5.87
N LYS A 2 -20.74 -13.47 -6.38
CA LYS A 2 -20.38 -12.56 -7.46
C LYS A 2 -20.03 -11.20 -6.89
N VAL A 3 -18.78 -10.80 -7.01
CA VAL A 3 -18.18 -9.65 -6.34
C VAL A 3 -17.85 -8.56 -7.35
N ALA A 4 -18.31 -7.33 -7.10
CA ALA A 4 -17.88 -6.14 -7.85
C ALA A 4 -16.81 -5.39 -7.06
N LEU A 5 -15.57 -5.32 -7.56
CA LEU A 5 -14.51 -4.48 -7.01
C LEU A 5 -14.51 -3.12 -7.72
N LEU A 6 -14.62 -2.03 -6.96
CA LEU A 6 -14.72 -0.68 -7.50
C LEU A 6 -13.55 0.19 -7.01
N SER A 7 -12.75 0.69 -7.95
CA SER A 7 -11.55 1.48 -7.64
C SER A 7 -11.32 2.57 -8.67
N ASP A 8 -10.97 3.79 -8.24
CA ASP A 8 -10.55 4.86 -9.16
C ASP A 8 -9.39 4.41 -10.04
N CYS A 9 -8.40 3.80 -9.40
CA CYS A 9 -7.15 3.40 -10.01
C CYS A 9 -7.05 1.89 -10.18
N TYR A 10 -6.63 1.46 -11.37
CA TYR A 10 -6.37 0.07 -11.70
C TYR A 10 -5.23 -0.05 -12.73
N LEU A 11 -4.80 -1.28 -13.04
CA LEU A 11 -3.80 -1.52 -14.09
C LEU A 11 -4.28 -0.99 -15.45
N PRO A 12 -3.38 -0.45 -16.32
CA PRO A 12 -1.91 -0.52 -16.26
C PRO A 12 -1.24 0.53 -15.38
N ARG A 13 -2.01 1.42 -14.74
CA ARG A 13 -1.45 2.36 -13.79
C ARG A 13 -0.86 1.59 -12.61
N LEU A 14 0.38 1.94 -12.20
CA LEU A 14 1.08 1.25 -11.11
C LEU A 14 1.09 2.09 -9.84
N GLY A 15 0.60 1.49 -8.78
CA GLY A 15 0.57 2.01 -7.41
C GLY A 15 0.18 0.91 -6.44
N GLY A 16 0.18 1.21 -5.13
CA GLY A 16 -0.11 0.21 -4.12
C GLY A 16 -1.56 -0.29 -4.16
N ILE A 17 -2.52 0.60 -4.40
CA ILE A 17 -3.95 0.24 -4.44
C ILE A 17 -4.23 -0.62 -5.67
N GLU A 18 -3.75 -0.21 -6.84
CA GLU A 18 -3.96 -0.88 -8.12
C GLU A 18 -3.52 -2.34 -8.08
N VAL A 19 -2.32 -2.55 -7.55
CA VAL A 19 -1.75 -3.90 -7.40
C VAL A 19 -2.55 -4.72 -6.39
N GLN A 20 -2.93 -4.14 -5.25
CA GLN A 20 -3.69 -4.85 -4.22
C GLN A 20 -5.10 -5.22 -4.69
N VAL A 21 -5.77 -4.35 -5.43
CA VAL A 21 -7.11 -4.64 -6.00
C VAL A 21 -7.00 -5.76 -7.04
N HIS A 22 -5.95 -5.73 -7.87
CA HIS A 22 -5.73 -6.77 -8.88
C HIS A 22 -5.41 -8.12 -8.24
N ASP A 23 -4.43 -8.15 -7.32
CA ASP A 23 -4.04 -9.38 -6.62
C ASP A 23 -5.24 -9.95 -5.81
N LEU A 24 -6.03 -9.09 -5.14
CA LEU A 24 -7.26 -9.51 -4.45
C LEU A 24 -8.27 -10.13 -5.42
N ALA A 25 -8.50 -9.51 -6.58
CA ALA A 25 -9.41 -10.04 -7.60
C ALA A 25 -8.99 -11.45 -8.07
N ALA A 26 -7.70 -11.64 -8.36
CA ALA A 26 -7.17 -12.93 -8.78
C ALA A 26 -7.34 -13.98 -7.67
N ARG A 27 -6.97 -13.67 -6.43
CA ARG A 27 -7.06 -14.60 -5.29
C ARG A 27 -8.50 -14.96 -4.90
N LEU A 28 -9.44 -14.02 -4.99
CA LEU A 28 -10.86 -14.33 -4.77
C LEU A 28 -11.39 -15.27 -5.86
N ARG A 29 -10.96 -15.13 -7.11
CA ARG A 29 -11.32 -16.05 -8.19
C ARG A 29 -10.76 -17.46 -7.95
N ASP A 30 -9.50 -17.56 -7.52
CA ASP A 30 -8.87 -18.84 -7.14
C ASP A 30 -9.68 -19.56 -6.03
N ARG A 31 -10.43 -18.79 -5.20
CA ARG A 31 -11.33 -19.28 -4.15
C ARG A 31 -12.76 -19.55 -4.62
N GLY A 32 -13.01 -19.45 -5.92
CA GLY A 32 -14.32 -19.78 -6.53
C GLY A 32 -15.35 -18.64 -6.56
N HIS A 33 -14.91 -17.38 -6.36
CA HIS A 33 -15.77 -16.21 -6.56
C HIS A 33 -15.78 -15.76 -8.03
N GLU A 34 -16.90 -15.26 -8.52
CA GLU A 34 -16.96 -14.48 -9.75
C GLU A 34 -16.60 -13.03 -9.45
N VAL A 35 -15.50 -12.55 -9.99
CA VAL A 35 -15.00 -11.19 -9.68
C VAL A 35 -14.96 -10.34 -10.93
N THR A 36 -15.48 -9.13 -10.84
CA THR A 36 -15.41 -8.10 -11.89
C THR A 36 -14.89 -6.80 -11.30
N VAL A 37 -13.96 -6.14 -11.98
CA VAL A 37 -13.43 -4.83 -11.58
C VAL A 37 -14.11 -3.71 -12.37
N PHE A 38 -14.46 -2.63 -11.68
CA PHE A 38 -14.95 -1.37 -12.24
C PHE A 38 -13.96 -0.27 -11.91
N THR A 39 -13.51 0.48 -12.92
CA THR A 39 -12.50 1.52 -12.71
C THR A 39 -12.68 2.71 -13.64
N ALA A 40 -12.23 3.89 -13.19
CA ALA A 40 -12.09 5.08 -14.02
C ALA A 40 -10.70 5.19 -14.70
N THR A 41 -9.86 4.15 -14.62
CA THR A 41 -8.57 4.11 -15.30
C THR A 41 -8.72 3.59 -16.74
N PRO A 42 -8.20 4.28 -17.77
CA PRO A 42 -8.19 3.78 -19.14
C PRO A 42 -7.33 2.53 -19.27
N GLY A 43 -7.57 1.73 -20.29
CA GLY A 43 -6.77 0.55 -20.61
C GLY A 43 -5.41 0.90 -21.23
N PRO A 44 -4.54 -0.10 -21.48
CA PRO A 44 -3.18 0.11 -21.98
C PRO A 44 -3.14 0.74 -23.37
N HIS A 45 -4.19 0.53 -24.19
CA HIS A 45 -4.33 1.16 -25.52
C HIS A 45 -5.30 2.35 -25.49
N GLY A 46 -5.65 2.85 -24.30
CA GLY A 46 -6.56 3.97 -24.14
C GLY A 46 -8.03 3.61 -24.18
N GLU A 47 -8.39 2.35 -23.91
CA GLU A 47 -9.78 1.88 -23.83
C GLU A 47 -10.54 2.66 -22.75
N ARG A 48 -11.72 3.16 -23.13
CA ARG A 48 -12.57 4.06 -22.35
C ARG A 48 -14.05 3.83 -22.65
N GLY A 49 -14.88 4.62 -22.01
CA GLY A 49 -16.28 4.71 -22.40
C GLY A 49 -17.07 3.43 -22.18
N GLY A 50 -16.78 2.71 -21.09
CA GLY A 50 -17.53 1.52 -20.72
C GLY A 50 -17.10 0.24 -21.46
N VAL A 51 -15.93 0.22 -22.07
CA VAL A 51 -15.33 -1.00 -22.63
C VAL A 51 -15.11 -2.02 -21.50
N VAL A 52 -15.38 -3.29 -21.78
CA VAL A 52 -15.00 -4.41 -20.95
C VAL A 52 -13.67 -4.97 -21.46
N ASP A 53 -12.70 -4.99 -20.61
CA ASP A 53 -11.33 -5.47 -20.88
C ASP A 53 -11.05 -6.72 -20.05
N GLN A 54 -9.99 -7.43 -20.35
CA GLN A 54 -9.51 -8.58 -19.58
C GLN A 54 -8.07 -8.32 -19.15
N VAL A 55 -7.84 -8.39 -17.83
CA VAL A 55 -6.49 -8.28 -17.26
C VAL A 55 -6.22 -9.53 -16.43
N ASP A 56 -5.29 -10.38 -16.88
CA ASP A 56 -4.97 -11.67 -16.28
C ASP A 56 -6.23 -12.52 -15.99
N GLY A 57 -7.15 -12.52 -16.96
CA GLY A 57 -8.43 -13.23 -16.87
C GLY A 57 -9.49 -12.56 -16.00
N VAL A 58 -9.22 -11.45 -15.34
CA VAL A 58 -10.21 -10.66 -14.58
C VAL A 58 -10.96 -9.72 -15.52
N PRO A 59 -12.30 -9.78 -15.61
CA PRO A 59 -13.10 -8.82 -16.35
C PRO A 59 -12.98 -7.42 -15.73
N VAL A 60 -12.69 -6.41 -16.57
CA VAL A 60 -12.50 -5.03 -16.13
C VAL A 60 -13.40 -4.09 -16.93
N HIS A 61 -14.35 -3.45 -16.25
CA HIS A 61 -15.19 -2.41 -16.84
C HIS A 61 -14.48 -1.05 -16.71
N ARG A 62 -13.99 -0.55 -17.83
CA ARG A 62 -13.30 0.75 -17.87
C ARG A 62 -14.29 1.87 -18.15
N LEU A 63 -14.66 2.58 -17.10
CA LEU A 63 -15.55 3.75 -17.15
C LEU A 63 -14.72 5.05 -17.16
N ALA A 64 -13.64 5.06 -17.93
CA ALA A 64 -12.71 6.18 -18.01
C ALA A 64 -13.20 7.27 -18.96
N LEU A 65 -12.80 8.53 -18.68
CA LEU A 65 -12.95 9.67 -19.55
C LEU A 65 -11.56 10.13 -20.05
N ARG A 66 -11.49 10.68 -21.26
CA ARG A 66 -10.25 11.25 -21.77
C ARG A 66 -9.98 12.60 -21.12
N LEU A 67 -9.11 12.59 -20.10
CA LEU A 67 -8.69 13.79 -19.38
C LEU A 67 -7.16 13.99 -19.51
N PRO A 68 -6.68 15.25 -19.40
CA PRO A 68 -5.26 15.51 -19.27
C PRO A 68 -4.66 14.72 -18.09
N PHE A 69 -3.39 14.29 -18.24
CA PHE A 69 -2.65 13.55 -17.23
C PHE A 69 -3.27 12.22 -16.82
N GLU A 70 -4.16 11.64 -17.64
CA GLU A 70 -4.85 10.36 -17.36
C GLU A 70 -5.48 10.30 -15.96
N LEU A 71 -6.11 11.40 -15.57
CA LEU A 71 -6.79 11.47 -14.28
C LEU A 71 -7.93 10.43 -14.23
N PRO A 72 -7.99 9.56 -13.21
CA PRO A 72 -9.00 8.51 -13.09
C PRO A 72 -10.32 9.09 -12.56
N VAL A 73 -10.89 10.03 -13.33
CA VAL A 73 -12.14 10.74 -12.99
C VAL A 73 -13.07 10.69 -14.20
N ASN A 74 -14.31 10.31 -13.95
CA ASN A 74 -15.36 10.40 -14.96
C ASN A 74 -16.70 10.81 -14.27
N PRO A 75 -17.06 12.09 -14.28
CA PRO A 75 -18.33 12.56 -13.68
C PRO A 75 -19.58 12.02 -14.39
N PHE A 76 -19.43 11.43 -15.59
CA PHE A 76 -20.52 10.81 -16.34
C PHE A 76 -20.59 9.29 -16.16
N ALA A 77 -19.73 8.71 -15.31
CA ALA A 77 -19.73 7.26 -15.03
C ALA A 77 -20.96 6.77 -14.24
N PRO A 78 -21.56 7.51 -13.30
CA PRO A 78 -22.57 6.98 -12.39
C PRO A 78 -23.79 6.31 -13.07
N PRO A 79 -24.42 6.86 -14.13
CA PRO A 79 -25.53 6.18 -14.81
C PRO A 79 -25.14 4.83 -15.41
N GLU A 80 -23.99 4.76 -16.07
CA GLU A 80 -23.50 3.52 -16.68
C GLU A 80 -23.06 2.50 -15.63
N LEU A 81 -22.39 2.96 -14.57
CA LEU A 81 -22.05 2.12 -13.41
C LEU A 81 -23.31 1.53 -12.77
N ARG A 82 -24.34 2.35 -12.55
CA ARG A 82 -25.64 1.91 -12.01
C ARG A 82 -26.27 0.84 -12.89
N ARG A 83 -26.32 1.08 -14.21
CA ARG A 83 -26.89 0.13 -15.17
C ARG A 83 -26.16 -1.21 -15.12
N ARG A 84 -24.82 -1.21 -15.16
CA ARG A 84 -24.01 -2.44 -15.15
C ARG A 84 -24.10 -3.19 -13.84
N LEU A 85 -24.09 -2.50 -12.71
CA LEU A 85 -24.26 -3.16 -11.40
C LEU A 85 -25.64 -3.77 -11.25
N ALA A 86 -26.70 -3.07 -11.66
CA ALA A 86 -28.07 -3.57 -11.58
C ALA A 86 -28.32 -4.79 -12.48
N GLN A 87 -27.70 -4.82 -13.67
CA GLN A 87 -27.82 -5.93 -14.62
C GLN A 87 -26.87 -7.09 -14.34
N GLY A 88 -25.80 -6.84 -13.57
CA GLY A 88 -24.73 -7.79 -13.36
C GLY A 88 -25.04 -8.90 -12.35
N GLY A 89 -26.06 -8.77 -11.51
CA GLY A 89 -26.43 -9.76 -10.50
C GLY A 89 -25.33 -9.97 -9.45
N TYR A 90 -24.71 -8.90 -8.97
CA TYR A 90 -23.66 -8.96 -7.94
C TYR A 90 -24.28 -9.18 -6.57
N ASP A 91 -23.66 -10.06 -5.78
CA ASP A 91 -24.02 -10.31 -4.38
C ASP A 91 -23.52 -9.21 -3.46
N VAL A 92 -22.31 -8.68 -3.76
CA VAL A 92 -21.63 -7.67 -2.94
C VAL A 92 -20.76 -6.75 -3.79
N ALA A 93 -20.68 -5.49 -3.37
CA ALA A 93 -19.74 -4.51 -3.89
C ALA A 93 -18.61 -4.24 -2.88
N HIS A 94 -17.36 -4.17 -3.36
CA HIS A 94 -16.21 -3.80 -2.56
C HIS A 94 -15.57 -2.52 -3.13
N VAL A 95 -15.76 -1.42 -2.44
CA VAL A 95 -15.26 -0.10 -2.84
C VAL A 95 -13.88 0.15 -2.22
N HIS A 96 -12.88 0.49 -3.05
CA HIS A 96 -11.53 0.82 -2.62
C HIS A 96 -11.31 2.34 -2.64
N MET A 97 -11.20 2.94 -1.46
CA MET A 97 -11.12 4.38 -1.26
C MET A 97 -9.68 4.85 -1.06
N GLY A 98 -9.23 5.78 -1.90
CA GLY A 98 -7.98 6.52 -1.74
C GLY A 98 -8.18 7.86 -1.04
N VAL A 99 -7.18 8.76 -1.16
CA VAL A 99 -7.25 10.11 -0.57
C VAL A 99 -8.20 11.01 -1.37
N VAL A 100 -8.09 10.96 -2.69
CA VAL A 100 -8.97 11.65 -3.65
C VAL A 100 -9.51 10.57 -4.57
N SER A 101 -10.75 10.21 -4.40
CA SER A 101 -11.38 9.05 -5.03
C SER A 101 -12.80 9.36 -5.50
N PRO A 102 -12.96 10.25 -6.49
CA PRO A 102 -14.30 10.66 -6.94
C PRO A 102 -15.09 9.48 -7.51
N PHE A 103 -14.47 8.54 -8.23
CA PHE A 103 -15.15 7.35 -8.73
C PHE A 103 -15.61 6.43 -7.59
N ALA A 104 -14.80 6.23 -6.55
CA ALA A 104 -15.19 5.42 -5.38
C ALA A 104 -16.31 6.10 -4.57
N VAL A 105 -16.33 7.45 -4.50
CA VAL A 105 -17.44 8.22 -3.91
C VAL A 105 -18.74 8.00 -4.71
N ASP A 106 -18.68 8.06 -6.02
CA ASP A 106 -19.82 7.78 -6.90
C ASP A 106 -20.25 6.30 -6.81
N ALA A 107 -19.29 5.38 -6.72
CA ALA A 107 -19.57 3.98 -6.51
C ALA A 107 -20.35 3.73 -5.21
N ALA A 108 -19.93 4.34 -4.10
CA ALA A 108 -20.65 4.25 -2.83
C ALA A 108 -22.10 4.79 -2.92
N ARG A 109 -22.31 5.90 -3.63
CA ARG A 109 -23.65 6.45 -3.87
C ARG A 109 -24.51 5.52 -4.71
N VAL A 110 -23.94 4.97 -5.79
CA VAL A 110 -24.64 4.07 -6.70
C VAL A 110 -25.00 2.76 -6.01
N THR A 111 -24.08 2.12 -5.31
CA THR A 111 -24.32 0.84 -4.61
C THR A 111 -25.35 1.01 -3.50
N THR A 112 -25.25 2.07 -2.71
CA THR A 112 -26.26 2.44 -1.69
C THR A 112 -27.64 2.67 -2.32
N GLY A 113 -27.70 3.39 -3.45
CA GLY A 113 -28.95 3.66 -4.16
C GLY A 113 -29.56 2.46 -4.87
N LEU A 114 -28.80 1.37 -5.04
CA LEU A 114 -29.28 0.06 -5.55
C LEU A 114 -29.66 -0.89 -4.42
N GLY A 115 -29.36 -0.58 -3.17
CA GLY A 115 -29.47 -1.53 -2.05
C GLY A 115 -28.47 -2.69 -2.15
N LEU A 116 -27.41 -2.54 -2.95
CA LEU A 116 -26.39 -3.58 -3.11
C LEU A 116 -25.52 -3.63 -1.84
N PRO A 117 -25.41 -4.79 -1.14
CA PRO A 117 -24.52 -4.96 0.00
C PRO A 117 -23.12 -4.47 -0.32
N THR A 118 -22.56 -3.59 0.51
CA THR A 118 -21.32 -2.90 0.16
C THR A 118 -20.34 -2.91 1.32
N THR A 119 -19.09 -3.30 1.05
CA THR A 119 -17.96 -3.04 1.94
C THR A 119 -17.06 -1.98 1.33
N MET A 120 -16.38 -1.19 2.17
CA MET A 120 -15.49 -0.11 1.74
C MET A 120 -14.16 -0.16 2.49
N THR A 121 -13.07 -0.36 1.75
CA THR A 121 -11.69 -0.35 2.29
C THR A 121 -11.00 0.98 2.03
N TRP A 122 -10.58 1.65 3.10
CA TRP A 122 -9.81 2.88 3.05
C TRP A 122 -8.30 2.58 3.02
N HIS A 123 -7.65 2.93 1.90
CA HIS A 123 -6.22 2.70 1.66
C HIS A 123 -5.35 3.90 2.04
N CYS A 124 -5.89 4.91 2.70
CA CYS A 124 -5.18 6.15 3.00
C CYS A 124 -5.32 6.56 4.46
N MET A 125 -4.34 7.30 4.96
CA MET A 125 -4.46 8.05 6.20
C MET A 125 -5.17 9.37 5.91
N LEU A 126 -6.19 9.70 6.68
CA LEU A 126 -6.99 10.90 6.50
C LEU A 126 -6.22 12.17 6.89
N GLY A 127 -5.37 12.10 7.93
CA GLY A 127 -4.55 13.23 8.36
C GLY A 127 -5.36 14.52 8.54
N ALA A 128 -4.94 15.60 7.89
CA ALA A 128 -5.60 16.89 7.96
C ALA A 128 -6.99 16.94 7.30
N LEU A 129 -7.40 15.90 6.55
CA LEU A 129 -8.71 15.83 5.92
C LEU A 129 -9.81 15.33 6.87
N GLU A 130 -9.44 14.72 8.01
CA GLU A 130 -10.41 14.18 8.97
C GLU A 130 -11.47 15.19 9.40
N PRO A 131 -11.14 16.45 9.83
CA PRO A 131 -12.16 17.43 10.23
C PRO A 131 -13.10 17.80 9.09
N ALA A 132 -12.57 17.95 7.87
CA ALA A 132 -13.37 18.30 6.70
C ALA A 132 -14.34 17.17 6.32
N LEU A 133 -13.88 15.90 6.34
CA LEU A 133 -14.71 14.73 6.05
C LEU A 133 -15.80 14.54 7.12
N ARG A 134 -15.45 14.79 8.38
CA ARG A 134 -16.44 14.76 9.48
C ARG A 134 -17.51 15.82 9.31
N ALA A 135 -17.11 17.04 8.99
CA ALA A 135 -18.05 18.14 8.75
C ALA A 135 -18.95 17.89 7.52
N ALA A 136 -18.41 17.28 6.47
CA ALA A 136 -19.16 16.91 5.27
C ALA A 136 -20.21 15.81 5.51
N GLY A 137 -20.08 15.00 6.54
CA GLY A 137 -21.07 14.05 7.04
C GLY A 137 -21.34 12.80 6.18
N TYR A 138 -20.95 12.80 4.89
CA TYR A 138 -21.35 11.75 3.96
C TYR A 138 -20.78 10.36 4.32
N VAL A 139 -19.61 10.29 4.94
CA VAL A 139 -19.01 9.01 5.38
C VAL A 139 -19.84 8.37 6.49
N ARG A 140 -20.31 9.17 7.45
CA ARG A 140 -21.23 8.75 8.50
C ARG A 140 -22.55 8.25 7.90
N VAL A 141 -23.13 9.01 6.96
CA VAL A 141 -24.35 8.61 6.26
C VAL A 141 -24.19 7.27 5.53
N TRP A 142 -23.05 6.99 4.94
CA TRP A 142 -22.79 5.69 4.31
C TRP A 142 -22.76 4.55 5.34
N ALA A 143 -22.17 4.75 6.51
CA ALA A 143 -22.21 3.77 7.59
C ALA A 143 -23.66 3.55 8.09
N GLU A 144 -24.42 4.62 8.32
CA GLU A 144 -25.85 4.58 8.65
C GLU A 144 -26.68 3.84 7.61
N ARG A 145 -26.25 3.90 6.35
CA ARG A 145 -26.85 3.15 5.23
C ARG A 145 -26.30 1.75 5.02
N GLY A 146 -25.57 1.21 6.01
CA GLY A 146 -25.12 -0.18 6.03
C GLY A 146 -23.90 -0.50 5.17
N ILE A 147 -23.09 0.52 4.75
CA ILE A 147 -21.78 0.22 4.17
C ILE A 147 -20.86 -0.29 5.29
N ALA A 148 -20.32 -1.49 5.11
CA ALA A 148 -19.34 -2.09 6.02
C ALA A 148 -17.99 -1.40 5.85
N MET A 149 -17.63 -0.49 6.77
CA MET A 149 -16.40 0.29 6.71
C MET A 149 -15.21 -0.48 7.26
N ASN A 150 -14.09 -0.44 6.54
CA ASN A 150 -12.81 -0.95 7.02
C ASN A 150 -11.65 -0.11 6.48
N ALA A 151 -10.45 -0.29 7.06
CA ALA A 151 -9.23 0.37 6.63
C ALA A 151 -8.06 -0.62 6.65
N VAL A 152 -6.99 -0.30 5.92
CA VAL A 152 -5.84 -1.21 5.75
C VAL A 152 -4.95 -1.36 6.99
N SER A 153 -5.17 -0.55 8.02
CA SER A 153 -4.42 -0.59 9.29
C SER A 153 -5.19 0.08 10.42
N GLY A 154 -4.82 -0.20 11.67
CA GLY A 154 -5.39 0.46 12.85
C GLY A 154 -5.21 1.98 12.83
N VAL A 155 -4.03 2.46 12.43
CA VAL A 155 -3.75 3.91 12.31
C VAL A 155 -4.57 4.60 11.23
N ALA A 156 -5.05 3.88 10.23
CA ALA A 156 -5.99 4.40 9.23
C ALA A 156 -7.45 4.24 9.69
N ALA A 157 -7.77 3.18 10.43
CA ALA A 157 -9.11 2.90 10.94
C ALA A 157 -9.54 3.88 12.05
N GLU A 158 -8.64 4.26 12.95
CA GLU A 158 -8.94 5.11 14.10
C GLU A 158 -9.54 6.48 13.71
N PRO A 159 -8.95 7.29 12.80
CA PRO A 159 -9.58 8.52 12.34
C PRO A 159 -10.92 8.29 11.63
N LEU A 160 -11.03 7.20 10.86
CA LEU A 160 -12.28 6.83 10.20
C LEU A 160 -13.37 6.48 11.22
N GLN A 161 -13.03 5.74 12.29
CA GLN A 161 -13.97 5.43 13.37
C GLN A 161 -14.47 6.71 14.07
N ARG A 162 -13.60 7.73 14.26
CA ARG A 162 -14.04 9.02 14.81
C ARG A 162 -15.04 9.76 13.91
N ILE A 163 -14.97 9.59 12.58
CA ILE A 163 -15.93 10.16 11.63
C ILE A 163 -17.24 9.37 11.64
N VAL A 164 -17.15 8.05 11.63
CA VAL A 164 -18.32 7.14 11.64
C VAL A 164 -19.08 7.23 12.96
N GLY A 165 -18.36 7.38 14.07
CA GLY A 165 -18.95 7.46 15.42
C GLY A 165 -19.69 6.17 15.79
N ASP A 166 -20.92 6.33 16.24
CA ASP A 166 -21.87 5.26 16.62
C ASP A 166 -22.67 4.68 15.45
N ALA A 167 -22.54 5.28 14.26
CA ALA A 167 -23.23 4.80 13.04
C ALA A 167 -22.74 3.43 12.55
N GLY A 168 -21.58 2.97 13.02
CA GLY A 168 -21.04 1.66 12.66
C GLY A 168 -19.64 1.41 13.22
N ARG A 169 -19.19 0.18 13.08
CA ARG A 169 -17.84 -0.23 13.45
C ARG A 169 -16.93 -0.21 12.23
N VAL A 170 -15.74 0.38 12.38
CA VAL A 170 -14.64 0.28 11.41
C VAL A 170 -13.73 -0.87 11.80
N THR A 171 -13.50 -1.80 10.89
CA THR A 171 -12.61 -2.95 11.06
C THR A 171 -11.28 -2.71 10.36
N VAL A 172 -10.32 -3.60 10.54
CA VAL A 172 -9.05 -3.59 9.82
C VAL A 172 -9.05 -4.75 8.82
N LEU A 173 -8.92 -4.41 7.53
CA LEU A 173 -8.68 -5.35 6.44
C LEU A 173 -7.36 -4.96 5.78
N SER A 174 -6.27 -5.59 6.19
CA SER A 174 -4.91 -5.29 5.73
C SER A 174 -4.71 -5.63 4.26
N ASN A 175 -3.66 -5.07 3.66
CA ASN A 175 -3.22 -5.50 2.33
C ASN A 175 -2.56 -6.88 2.40
N GLY A 176 -2.70 -7.66 1.31
CA GLY A 176 -2.13 -9.00 1.20
C GLY A 176 -0.75 -9.04 0.58
N ILE A 177 0.00 -10.09 0.90
CA ILE A 177 1.29 -10.39 0.31
C ILE A 177 1.39 -11.87 -0.07
N ASP A 178 2.04 -12.16 -1.18
CA ASP A 178 2.45 -13.51 -1.54
C ASP A 178 3.77 -13.84 -0.83
N VAL A 179 3.67 -14.51 0.31
CA VAL A 179 4.83 -14.83 1.15
C VAL A 179 5.87 -15.64 0.38
N ALA A 180 5.46 -16.60 -0.43
CA ALA A 180 6.39 -17.46 -1.20
C ALA A 180 7.17 -16.66 -2.24
N ARG A 181 6.51 -15.73 -2.94
CA ARG A 181 7.14 -14.87 -3.94
C ARG A 181 8.18 -13.92 -3.32
N TRP A 182 7.91 -13.40 -2.13
CA TRP A 182 8.76 -12.40 -1.49
C TRP A 182 9.76 -13.00 -0.49
N ALA A 183 9.59 -14.25 -0.08
CA ALA A 183 10.59 -14.94 0.72
C ALA A 183 11.91 -14.98 -0.06
N GLY A 184 12.92 -14.32 0.47
CA GLY A 184 14.26 -14.36 -0.12
C GLY A 184 14.83 -15.77 -0.13
N PRO A 185 15.89 -16.05 -0.92
CA PRO A 185 16.56 -17.34 -0.91
C PRO A 185 17.02 -17.66 0.52
N ALA A 186 16.92 -18.96 0.90
CA ALA A 186 17.32 -19.44 2.22
C ALA A 186 18.80 -19.11 2.49
N ASP A 187 19.64 -19.33 1.47
CA ASP A 187 21.04 -18.96 1.50
C ASP A 187 21.24 -17.60 0.80
N ARG A 188 21.49 -16.56 1.59
CA ARG A 188 22.05 -15.33 1.00
C ARG A 188 23.44 -15.64 0.47
N PRO A 189 23.80 -15.16 -0.73
CA PRO A 189 25.18 -15.23 -1.18
C PRO A 189 26.09 -14.76 -0.05
N GLY A 190 27.01 -15.62 0.40
CA GLY A 190 27.91 -15.30 1.50
C GLY A 190 28.59 -13.97 1.26
N ARG A 191 28.32 -12.97 2.11
CA ARG A 191 29.00 -11.69 2.03
C ARG A 191 30.45 -11.87 2.46
N ARG A 192 31.36 -11.27 1.72
CA ARG A 192 32.74 -11.14 2.15
C ARG A 192 32.81 -10.13 3.30
N THR A 193 33.60 -10.44 4.29
CA THR A 193 33.93 -9.47 5.34
C THR A 193 34.50 -8.23 4.67
N GLY A 194 33.86 -7.07 4.85
CA GLY A 194 34.28 -5.80 4.23
C GLY A 194 33.38 -5.22 3.14
N ASP A 195 32.38 -5.98 2.63
CA ASP A 195 31.47 -5.50 1.56
C ASP A 195 30.54 -4.33 1.99
N GLY A 196 30.61 -3.88 3.25
CA GLY A 196 29.77 -2.81 3.79
C GLY A 196 28.28 -3.22 3.95
N VAL A 197 27.47 -2.39 4.56
CA VAL A 197 26.03 -2.63 4.77
C VAL A 197 25.20 -2.01 3.66
N ARG A 198 24.30 -2.80 3.07
CA ARG A 198 23.41 -2.37 1.98
C ARG A 198 22.03 -2.03 2.52
N LEU A 199 21.69 -0.76 2.43
CA LEU A 199 20.37 -0.24 2.78
C LEU A 199 19.54 -0.12 1.52
N VAL A 200 18.24 -0.37 1.62
CA VAL A 200 17.32 -0.23 0.49
C VAL A 200 16.04 0.50 0.91
N SER A 201 15.47 1.26 -0.01
CA SER A 201 14.16 1.88 0.14
C SER A 201 13.45 1.88 -1.21
N ALA A 202 12.21 1.41 -1.29
CA ALA A 202 11.41 1.43 -2.51
C ALA A 202 10.21 2.35 -2.33
N MET A 203 10.10 3.41 -3.17
CA MET A 203 9.02 4.38 -3.05
C MET A 203 8.86 5.23 -4.30
N ARG A 204 7.66 5.80 -4.49
CA ARG A 204 7.50 6.92 -5.42
C ARG A 204 8.27 8.14 -4.89
N LEU A 205 9.11 8.76 -5.70
CA LEU A 205 9.90 9.93 -5.32
C LEU A 205 9.04 11.20 -5.27
N ALA A 206 8.05 11.20 -4.37
CA ALA A 206 7.10 12.29 -4.13
C ALA A 206 7.25 12.84 -2.71
N GLY A 207 6.86 14.09 -2.49
CA GLY A 207 7.04 14.76 -1.19
C GLY A 207 6.45 14.03 0.00
N ARG A 208 5.27 13.40 -0.18
CA ARG A 208 4.58 12.61 0.86
C ARG A 208 5.40 11.40 1.34
N LYS A 209 6.18 10.76 0.45
CA LYS A 209 7.04 9.62 0.78
C LYS A 209 8.38 10.04 1.41
N ARG A 210 8.67 11.34 1.46
CA ARG A 210 9.82 11.95 2.15
C ARG A 210 11.21 11.47 1.68
N PRO A 211 11.47 11.27 0.37
CA PRO A 211 12.75 10.77 -0.09
C PRO A 211 13.92 11.70 0.26
N GLN A 212 13.71 13.02 0.33
CA GLN A 212 14.74 13.96 0.74
C GLN A 212 15.15 13.79 2.21
N HIS A 213 14.20 13.51 3.10
CA HIS A 213 14.50 13.25 4.52
C HIS A 213 15.26 11.93 4.70
N LEU A 214 15.05 10.95 3.81
CA LEU A 214 15.87 9.75 3.78
C LEU A 214 17.33 10.07 3.49
N LEU A 215 17.62 10.97 2.53
CA LEU A 215 18.98 11.41 2.24
C LEU A 215 19.59 12.21 3.42
N HIS A 216 18.79 13.03 4.11
CA HIS A 216 19.24 13.69 5.34
C HIS A 216 19.57 12.68 6.43
N ALA A 217 18.72 11.67 6.63
CA ALA A 217 18.97 10.60 7.58
C ALA A 217 20.23 9.81 7.20
N MET A 218 20.47 9.57 5.91
CA MET A 218 21.68 8.86 5.45
C MET A 218 22.97 9.63 5.75
N ARG A 219 22.97 10.97 5.58
CA ARG A 219 24.11 11.80 6.05
C ARG A 219 24.34 11.58 7.54
N ARG A 220 23.26 11.67 8.33
CA ARG A 220 23.36 11.48 9.78
C ARG A 220 23.85 10.07 10.16
N VAL A 221 23.46 9.05 9.42
CA VAL A 221 23.99 7.69 9.58
C VAL A 221 25.50 7.66 9.36
N ARG A 222 26.01 8.27 8.28
CA ARG A 222 27.44 8.36 8.02
C ARG A 222 28.21 9.04 9.16
N ASP A 223 27.66 10.14 9.69
CA ASP A 223 28.27 10.86 10.82
C ASP A 223 28.34 9.97 12.08
N LEU A 224 27.31 9.13 12.30
CA LEU A 224 27.22 8.26 13.47
C LEU A 224 28.12 7.02 13.39
N VAL A 225 28.24 6.41 12.19
CA VAL A 225 29.03 5.18 12.02
C VAL A 225 30.51 5.45 11.70
N GLY A 226 30.82 6.65 11.26
CA GLY A 226 32.16 7.07 10.85
C GLY A 226 32.54 6.62 9.42
N PRO A 227 33.60 7.22 8.85
CA PRO A 227 33.99 7.03 7.45
C PRO A 227 34.57 5.65 7.14
N ALA A 228 35.04 4.92 8.15
CA ALA A 228 35.65 3.61 7.99
C ALA A 228 34.61 2.48 7.80
N VAL A 229 33.33 2.73 8.09
CA VAL A 229 32.25 1.74 7.94
C VAL A 229 31.61 1.92 6.57
N PRO A 230 31.82 1.00 5.62
CA PRO A 230 31.20 1.11 4.30
C PRO A 230 29.70 0.86 4.41
N VAL A 231 28.89 1.83 3.93
CA VAL A 231 27.45 1.76 3.89
C VAL A 231 26.93 2.31 2.58
N HIS A 232 25.98 1.63 1.96
CA HIS A 232 25.37 2.07 0.71
C HIS A 232 23.85 2.03 0.80
N LEU A 233 23.18 3.08 0.31
CA LEU A 233 21.73 3.19 0.21
C LEU A 233 21.28 3.16 -1.25
N GLU A 234 20.45 2.21 -1.60
CA GLU A 234 19.74 2.16 -2.88
C GLU A 234 18.30 2.64 -2.71
N VAL A 235 17.90 3.69 -3.47
CA VAL A 235 16.52 4.22 -3.44
C VAL A 235 15.84 3.87 -4.76
N LEU A 236 14.99 2.85 -4.72
CA LEU A 236 14.26 2.32 -5.87
C LEU A 236 12.99 3.13 -6.11
N GLY A 237 12.83 3.63 -7.32
CA GLY A 237 11.61 4.31 -7.75
C GLY A 237 11.83 5.58 -8.54
N GLU A 238 10.71 6.12 -9.02
CA GLU A 238 10.64 7.33 -9.84
C GLU A 238 9.67 8.34 -9.24
N GLY A 239 9.79 9.60 -9.67
CA GLY A 239 8.85 10.64 -9.29
C GLY A 239 9.37 12.06 -9.43
N PRO A 240 8.49 13.05 -9.18
CA PRO A 240 8.77 14.47 -9.46
C PRO A 240 9.91 15.06 -8.61
N ARG A 241 10.38 14.35 -7.59
CA ARG A 241 11.49 14.81 -6.73
C ARG A 241 12.86 14.32 -7.19
N ARG A 242 12.96 13.43 -8.22
CA ARG A 242 14.22 12.82 -8.66
C ARG A 242 15.35 13.83 -8.85
N GLY A 243 15.20 14.80 -9.72
CA GLY A 243 16.24 15.77 -10.00
C GLY A 243 16.66 16.63 -8.79
N ARG A 244 15.76 16.80 -7.78
CA ARG A 244 16.13 17.45 -6.51
C ARG A 244 16.99 16.53 -5.65
N LEU A 245 16.73 15.23 -5.67
CA LEU A 245 17.51 14.24 -4.92
C LEU A 245 18.91 14.07 -5.52
N GLU A 246 19.02 14.01 -6.84
CA GLU A 246 20.30 13.96 -7.55
C GLU A 246 21.18 15.16 -7.19
N ARG A 247 20.65 16.39 -7.32
CA ARG A 247 21.37 17.59 -6.88
C ARG A 247 21.74 17.59 -5.38
N TYR A 248 20.94 16.93 -4.54
CA TYR A 248 21.27 16.79 -3.13
C TYR A 248 22.43 15.82 -2.91
N VAL A 249 22.43 14.69 -3.63
CA VAL A 249 23.53 13.70 -3.61
C VAL A 249 24.84 14.35 -4.02
N ASP A 250 24.85 15.08 -5.14
CA ASP A 250 26.05 15.79 -5.64
C ASP A 250 26.55 16.86 -4.65
N ARG A 251 25.65 17.70 -4.15
CA ARG A 251 26.00 18.81 -3.24
C ARG A 251 26.60 18.34 -1.91
N HIS A 252 26.22 17.14 -1.47
CA HIS A 252 26.62 16.62 -0.15
C HIS A 252 27.61 15.46 -0.23
N ASP A 253 28.24 15.26 -1.39
CA ASP A 253 29.23 14.20 -1.63
C ASP A 253 28.72 12.80 -1.19
N LEU A 254 27.50 12.48 -1.65
CA LEU A 254 26.85 11.19 -1.36
C LEU A 254 26.90 10.22 -2.55
N ALA A 255 27.53 10.57 -3.67
CA ALA A 255 27.53 9.74 -4.88
C ALA A 255 28.11 8.33 -4.66
N GLY A 256 29.10 8.18 -3.76
CA GLY A 256 29.63 6.85 -3.38
C GLY A 256 28.79 6.07 -2.37
N VAL A 257 27.73 6.68 -1.83
CA VAL A 257 26.94 6.14 -0.70
C VAL A 257 25.47 5.96 -1.06
N VAL A 258 24.94 6.74 -1.99
CA VAL A 258 23.54 6.71 -2.39
C VAL A 258 23.41 6.51 -3.88
N SER A 259 22.64 5.52 -4.30
CA SER A 259 22.26 5.32 -5.70
C SER A 259 20.75 5.51 -5.90
N LEU A 260 20.41 6.07 -7.06
CA LEU A 260 19.02 6.33 -7.50
C LEU A 260 18.80 5.62 -8.85
N PRO A 261 18.70 4.28 -8.88
CA PRO A 261 18.65 3.52 -10.14
C PRO A 261 17.37 3.76 -10.95
N GLY A 262 16.38 4.45 -10.36
CA GLY A 262 15.13 4.70 -11.02
C GLY A 262 14.08 3.64 -10.73
N ARG A 263 13.13 3.49 -11.67
CA ARG A 263 12.05 2.51 -11.56
C ARG A 263 12.59 1.11 -11.77
N VAL A 264 12.26 0.22 -10.86
CA VAL A 264 12.57 -1.21 -10.91
C VAL A 264 11.28 -1.98 -11.17
N ALA A 265 11.34 -2.99 -12.02
CA ALA A 265 10.22 -3.87 -12.29
C ALA A 265 9.85 -4.67 -11.02
N ARG A 266 8.55 -4.97 -10.84
CA ARG A 266 8.08 -5.69 -9.64
C ARG A 266 8.72 -7.07 -9.48
N GLU A 267 9.05 -7.69 -10.59
CA GLU A 267 9.69 -9.01 -10.67
C GLU A 267 11.15 -8.97 -10.21
N GLU A 268 11.79 -7.82 -10.31
CA GLU A 268 13.20 -7.62 -9.92
C GLU A 268 13.34 -7.22 -8.42
N LEU A 269 12.28 -6.66 -7.81
CA LEU A 269 12.32 -6.23 -6.41
C LEU A 269 12.73 -7.32 -5.41
N PRO A 270 12.27 -8.59 -5.51
CA PRO A 270 12.73 -9.64 -4.61
C PRO A 270 14.25 -9.83 -4.63
N HIS A 271 14.88 -9.74 -5.81
CA HIS A 271 16.34 -9.83 -5.94
C HIS A 271 17.04 -8.63 -5.29
N ARG A 272 16.49 -7.42 -5.43
CA ARG A 272 17.03 -6.22 -4.77
C ARG A 272 16.93 -6.33 -3.25
N TYR A 273 15.82 -6.81 -2.72
CA TYR A 273 15.66 -7.02 -1.28
C TYR A 273 16.57 -8.16 -0.78
N ALA A 274 16.69 -9.25 -1.51
CA ALA A 274 17.62 -10.33 -1.15
C ALA A 274 19.09 -9.86 -1.09
N ALA A 275 19.47 -8.88 -1.89
CA ALA A 275 20.81 -8.30 -1.91
C ALA A 275 21.04 -7.20 -0.84
N ALA A 276 19.99 -6.75 -0.15
CA ALA A 276 20.05 -5.71 0.88
C ALA A 276 20.10 -6.30 2.30
N ASP A 277 20.44 -5.48 3.29
CA ASP A 277 20.54 -5.85 4.69
C ASP A 277 19.48 -5.21 5.58
N VAL A 278 19.05 -3.98 5.23
CA VAL A 278 18.08 -3.20 5.99
C VAL A 278 17.17 -2.45 5.02
N TYR A 279 15.87 -2.44 5.30
CA TYR A 279 14.90 -1.62 4.58
C TYR A 279 14.56 -0.36 5.37
N ILE A 280 14.47 0.79 4.69
CA ILE A 280 14.15 2.08 5.32
C ILE A 280 12.88 2.68 4.71
N ALA A 281 11.91 3.02 5.55
CA ALA A 281 10.63 3.63 5.16
C ALA A 281 10.43 5.00 5.87
N PRO A 282 10.83 6.12 5.25
CA PRO A 282 10.83 7.44 5.90
C PRO A 282 9.44 8.11 5.93
N GLY A 283 8.44 7.52 5.28
CA GLY A 283 7.10 8.08 5.15
C GLY A 283 6.37 8.21 6.49
N ARG A 284 5.86 9.42 6.81
CA ARG A 284 5.05 9.66 8.02
C ARG A 284 3.58 9.31 7.82
N LEU A 285 3.05 9.59 6.62
CA LEU A 285 1.66 9.30 6.25
C LEU A 285 1.63 8.02 5.41
N GLU A 286 2.13 6.93 6.00
CA GLU A 286 2.11 5.60 5.39
C GLU A 286 0.94 4.82 6.00
N SER A 287 -0.10 4.59 5.21
CA SER A 287 -1.31 3.90 5.67
C SER A 287 -1.08 2.42 5.95
N PHE A 288 -0.15 1.79 5.23
CA PHE A 288 0.20 0.38 5.46
C PHE A 288 1.69 0.11 5.22
N GLY A 289 2.22 0.43 4.03
CA GLY A 289 3.63 0.25 3.69
C GLY A 289 3.92 -1.08 2.99
N ILE A 290 3.26 -1.33 1.85
CA ILE A 290 3.39 -2.58 1.08
C ILE A 290 4.86 -2.91 0.80
N ALA A 291 5.66 -1.95 0.31
CA ALA A 291 7.07 -2.18 0.03
C ALA A 291 7.91 -2.54 1.28
N ALA A 292 7.52 -2.01 2.46
CA ALA A 292 8.13 -2.40 3.73
C ALA A 292 7.71 -3.82 4.16
N LEU A 293 6.46 -4.22 3.88
CA LEU A 293 5.98 -5.58 4.11
C LEU A 293 6.71 -6.58 3.19
N GLU A 294 6.88 -6.24 1.92
CA GLU A 294 7.65 -7.02 0.94
C GLU A 294 9.09 -7.23 1.43
N ALA A 295 9.76 -6.17 1.85
CA ALA A 295 11.12 -6.22 2.39
C ALA A 295 11.22 -7.06 3.69
N ARG A 296 10.25 -6.89 4.62
CA ARG A 296 10.19 -7.74 5.82
C ARG A 296 10.01 -9.21 5.46
N THR A 297 9.18 -9.51 4.48
CA THR A 297 8.95 -10.89 4.01
C THR A 297 10.21 -11.48 3.37
N ALA A 298 11.03 -10.65 2.72
CA ALA A 298 12.35 -11.02 2.23
C ALA A 298 13.39 -11.23 3.36
N GLY A 299 13.00 -11.06 4.63
CA GLY A 299 13.84 -11.24 5.81
C GLY A 299 14.59 -9.98 6.25
N LEU A 300 14.34 -8.80 5.67
CA LEU A 300 15.03 -7.58 6.05
C LEU A 300 14.48 -7.00 7.37
N PRO A 301 15.32 -6.59 8.32
CA PRO A 301 14.93 -5.63 9.34
C PRO A 301 14.39 -4.35 8.70
N VAL A 302 13.24 -3.87 9.19
CA VAL A 302 12.59 -2.67 8.64
C VAL A 302 12.72 -1.52 9.63
N VAL A 303 13.25 -0.37 9.18
CA VAL A 303 13.23 0.86 9.96
C VAL A 303 12.15 1.78 9.39
N GLY A 304 11.04 1.91 10.11
CA GLY A 304 9.88 2.69 9.71
C GLY A 304 9.54 3.81 10.69
N ARG A 305 8.46 4.55 10.39
CA ARG A 305 7.97 5.62 11.27
C ARG A 305 6.94 5.08 12.26
N ARG A 306 7.09 5.45 13.53
CA ARG A 306 6.06 5.23 14.56
C ARG A 306 4.79 6.00 14.18
N GLY A 307 3.62 5.41 14.43
CA GLY A 307 2.32 5.99 14.04
C GLY A 307 2.02 5.89 12.54
N SER A 308 2.72 5.01 11.82
CA SER A 308 2.39 4.59 10.46
C SER A 308 1.86 3.15 10.45
N GLY A 309 1.22 2.74 9.35
CA GLY A 309 0.71 1.37 9.18
C GLY A 309 1.79 0.28 9.14
N ILE A 310 3.07 0.65 9.14
CA ILE A 310 4.19 -0.29 9.25
C ILE A 310 4.14 -1.03 10.60
N GLY A 311 3.57 -0.42 11.64
CA GLY A 311 3.34 -1.05 12.94
C GLY A 311 2.41 -2.27 12.92
N GLU A 312 1.66 -2.51 11.83
CA GLU A 312 0.84 -3.73 11.67
C GLU A 312 1.69 -5.01 11.56
N PHE A 313 2.93 -4.87 11.10
CA PHE A 313 3.80 -6.01 10.85
C PHE A 313 5.24 -5.83 11.36
N VAL A 314 5.62 -4.65 11.85
CA VAL A 314 6.92 -4.41 12.50
C VAL A 314 6.72 -4.24 14.00
N GLN A 315 7.38 -5.08 14.77
CA GLN A 315 7.49 -4.99 16.22
C GLN A 315 8.81 -4.33 16.60
N ASP A 316 8.73 -3.16 17.26
CA ASP A 316 9.88 -2.32 17.62
C ASP A 316 10.91 -3.09 18.45
N GLY A 317 12.16 -3.12 17.99
CA GLY A 317 13.28 -3.82 18.65
C GLY A 317 13.35 -5.32 18.41
N VAL A 318 12.35 -5.95 17.81
CA VAL A 318 12.30 -7.41 17.56
C VAL A 318 12.64 -7.76 16.12
N ASN A 319 11.95 -7.17 15.17
CA ASN A 319 12.11 -7.45 13.75
C ASN A 319 12.38 -6.21 12.89
N GLY A 320 12.60 -5.07 13.54
CA GLY A 320 12.87 -3.78 12.98
C GLY A 320 12.74 -2.68 14.03
N TYR A 321 12.66 -1.43 13.58
CA TYR A 321 12.48 -0.26 14.46
C TYR A 321 11.37 0.65 13.98
N LEU A 322 10.61 1.21 14.93
CA LEU A 322 9.57 2.22 14.70
C LEU A 322 10.01 3.57 15.30
N ALA A 323 10.66 4.37 14.49
CA ALA A 323 11.27 5.63 14.89
C ALA A 323 10.24 6.76 15.09
N PRO A 324 10.25 7.49 16.22
CA PRO A 324 9.36 8.63 16.44
C PRO A 324 9.69 9.85 15.56
N ASP A 325 10.96 10.03 15.21
CA ASP A 325 11.46 11.16 14.41
C ASP A 325 12.58 10.73 13.46
N ASP A 326 13.12 11.67 12.68
CA ASP A 326 14.17 11.40 11.69
C ASP A 326 15.52 11.11 12.33
N GLU A 327 15.81 11.73 13.47
CA GLU A 327 17.04 11.50 14.22
C GLU A 327 17.05 10.10 14.85
N ALA A 328 15.93 9.69 15.44
CA ALA A 328 15.76 8.31 15.94
C ALA A 328 15.85 7.28 14.81
N MET A 329 15.32 7.60 13.62
CA MET A 329 15.46 6.75 12.43
C MET A 329 16.94 6.60 12.04
N ALA A 330 17.69 7.69 11.98
CA ALA A 330 19.12 7.66 11.67
C ALA A 330 19.89 6.82 12.70
N ARG A 331 19.61 6.99 14.00
CA ARG A 331 20.23 6.18 15.07
C ARG A 331 19.89 4.70 14.97
N ALA A 332 18.64 4.37 14.66
CA ALA A 332 18.21 2.97 14.48
C ALA A 332 18.92 2.30 13.28
N VAL A 333 19.04 3.03 12.17
CA VAL A 333 19.79 2.57 11.00
C VAL A 333 21.27 2.43 11.33
N ALA A 334 21.90 3.42 11.97
CA ALA A 334 23.31 3.36 12.37
C ALA A 334 23.59 2.16 13.28
N ARG A 335 22.69 1.87 14.24
CA ARG A 335 22.79 0.70 15.09
C ARG A 335 22.78 -0.60 14.29
N LEU A 336 21.86 -0.73 13.31
CA LEU A 336 21.82 -1.89 12.43
C LEU A 336 23.02 -1.97 11.48
N VAL A 337 23.68 -0.86 11.19
CA VAL A 337 24.89 -0.84 10.37
C VAL A 337 26.09 -1.39 11.14
N VAL A 338 26.25 -1.05 12.43
CA VAL A 338 27.44 -1.42 13.21
C VAL A 338 27.29 -2.72 14.01
N ASP A 339 26.06 -3.18 14.27
CA ASP A 339 25.76 -4.38 15.07
C ASP A 339 25.28 -5.52 14.17
N ASP A 340 26.24 -6.31 13.69
CA ASP A 340 26.02 -7.45 12.79
C ASP A 340 25.17 -8.54 13.45
N ASP A 341 25.36 -8.79 14.74
CA ASP A 341 24.60 -9.80 15.48
C ASP A 341 23.14 -9.39 15.64
N LEU A 342 22.89 -8.14 15.96
CA LEU A 342 21.53 -7.61 16.03
C LEU A 342 20.81 -7.73 14.68
N ARG A 343 21.52 -7.36 13.61
CA ARG A 343 20.97 -7.44 12.24
C ARG A 343 20.67 -8.88 11.85
N ALA A 344 21.60 -9.81 12.17
CA ALA A 344 21.42 -11.24 11.92
C ALA A 344 20.22 -11.82 12.70
N ARG A 345 20.09 -11.49 14.00
CA ARG A 345 18.93 -11.92 14.82
C ARG A 345 17.59 -11.42 14.26
N MET A 346 17.51 -10.15 13.88
CA MET A 346 16.27 -9.61 13.29
C MET A 346 15.95 -10.26 11.93
N THR A 347 16.97 -10.53 11.12
CA THR A 347 16.81 -11.24 9.84
C THR A 347 16.31 -12.66 10.05
N ALA A 348 16.91 -13.41 10.97
CA ALA A 348 16.46 -14.76 11.33
C ALA A 348 15.00 -14.74 11.81
N HIS A 349 14.67 -13.84 12.73
CA HIS A 349 13.29 -13.68 13.22
C HIS A 349 12.30 -13.42 12.08
N ASN A 350 12.62 -12.52 11.14
CA ASN A 350 11.73 -12.21 10.01
C ASN A 350 11.48 -13.41 9.09
N ARG A 351 12.48 -14.28 8.93
CA ARG A 351 12.40 -15.51 8.13
C ARG A 351 11.59 -16.59 8.83
N GLU A 352 11.83 -16.79 10.12
CA GLU A 352 11.14 -17.79 10.95
C GLU A 352 9.68 -17.43 11.22
N HIS A 353 9.37 -16.12 11.25
CA HIS A 353 8.04 -15.60 11.56
C HIS A 353 7.52 -14.71 10.42
N PRO A 354 7.06 -15.31 9.31
CA PRO A 354 6.50 -14.55 8.19
C PRO A 354 5.31 -13.69 8.65
N PRO A 355 5.02 -12.59 7.94
CA PRO A 355 3.91 -11.71 8.30
C PRO A 355 2.56 -12.43 8.17
N ARG A 356 1.61 -12.06 9.04
CA ARG A 356 0.24 -12.60 9.04
C ARG A 356 -0.60 -12.12 7.85
N GLN A 357 -0.10 -11.21 7.04
CA GLN A 357 -0.80 -10.61 5.91
C GLN A 357 -0.74 -11.48 4.64
N SER A 358 -0.75 -12.81 4.76
CA SER A 358 -0.83 -13.71 3.61
C SER A 358 -2.14 -13.51 2.84
N TRP A 359 -2.13 -13.74 1.53
CA TRP A 359 -3.36 -13.66 0.72
C TRP A 359 -4.46 -14.59 1.21
N GLU A 360 -4.13 -15.73 1.79
CA GLU A 360 -5.11 -16.63 2.40
C GLU A 360 -5.90 -15.94 3.52
N GLN A 361 -5.18 -15.29 4.45
CA GLN A 361 -5.80 -14.58 5.58
C GLN A 361 -6.57 -13.34 5.12
N ILE A 362 -6.02 -12.60 4.14
CA ILE A 362 -6.67 -11.39 3.62
C ILE A 362 -7.94 -11.73 2.84
N CYS A 363 -7.97 -12.79 2.04
CA CYS A 363 -9.18 -13.24 1.38
C CYS A 363 -10.24 -13.69 2.39
N ALA A 364 -9.86 -14.46 3.41
CA ALA A 364 -10.79 -14.82 4.49
C ALA A 364 -11.33 -13.58 5.23
N GLY A 365 -10.49 -12.57 5.47
CA GLY A 365 -10.91 -11.27 6.01
C GLY A 365 -11.88 -10.53 5.09
N ALA A 366 -11.63 -10.51 3.77
CA ALA A 366 -12.52 -9.90 2.79
C ALA A 366 -13.86 -10.61 2.74
N GLU A 367 -13.89 -11.95 2.76
CA GLU A 367 -15.12 -12.76 2.83
C GLU A 367 -15.92 -12.46 4.11
N ALA A 368 -15.25 -12.28 5.25
CA ALA A 368 -15.91 -11.86 6.49
C ALA A 368 -16.52 -10.45 6.37
N GLU A 369 -15.84 -9.51 5.70
CA GLU A 369 -16.38 -8.19 5.40
C GLU A 369 -17.57 -8.25 4.43
N TYR A 370 -17.55 -9.17 3.46
CA TYR A 370 -18.70 -9.41 2.57
C TYR A 370 -19.91 -9.96 3.35
N ALA A 371 -19.70 -10.93 4.23
CA ALA A 371 -20.76 -11.44 5.12
C ALA A 371 -21.31 -10.33 6.04
N ARG A 372 -20.44 -9.45 6.55
CA ARG A 372 -20.86 -8.29 7.34
C ARG A 372 -21.70 -7.31 6.51
N ALA A 373 -21.31 -7.02 5.27
CA ALA A 373 -22.07 -6.15 4.37
C ALA A 373 -23.47 -6.73 4.05
N LEU A 374 -23.56 -8.04 3.80
CA LEU A 374 -24.82 -8.75 3.60
C LEU A 374 -25.73 -8.64 4.84
N SER A 375 -25.18 -8.87 6.04
CA SER A 375 -25.93 -8.76 7.30
C SER A 375 -26.45 -7.33 7.51
N LEU A 376 -25.64 -6.30 7.29
CA LEU A 376 -26.04 -4.90 7.43
C LEU A 376 -27.11 -4.48 6.41
N ALA A 377 -27.14 -5.07 5.22
CA ALA A 377 -28.16 -4.83 4.21
C ALA A 377 -29.48 -5.58 4.51
N GLY A 378 -29.42 -6.77 5.14
CA GLY A 378 -30.59 -7.60 5.47
C GLY A 378 -31.37 -7.16 6.71
N VAL A 379 -30.82 -6.27 7.52
CA VAL A 379 -31.47 -5.72 8.74
C VAL A 379 -32.39 -4.53 8.41
N ARG A 380 -32.57 -4.17 7.16
CA ARG A 380 -33.38 -3.01 6.72
C ARG A 380 -34.72 -3.37 6.15
#